data_36b8dfee49449465f099c011d4f665c8
#
_entry.id   36b8dfee49449465f099c011d4f665c8
#
_cell.length_a   1.000
_cell.length_b   1.000
_cell.length_c   1.000
_cell.angle_alpha   90.00
_cell.angle_beta   90.00
_cell.angle_gamma   90.00
#
_symmetry.space_group_name_H-M   'P 1'
#
loop_
_entity.id
_entity.type
_entity.pdbx_description
1 polymer ?
#
loop_
_entity_poly.entity_id
_entity_poly.type
_entity_poly.pdbx_seq_one_letter_code
_entity_poly.pdbx_strand_id
1 'polypeptide(L)'
;LPVGSLAKAAYATSNFAKGDMRASIFATLADNIRIFGLDTGIAQLTSGNDIDLDELISCGKPFAIYMIIPDDRPTRHVIASMFINQSYLSMVEYLTRNSMKALPRRVNYILDEFCNLVTIPGMDNKITVSRSRNIGWHLYIQGLSQLDAKYHDDSKTIRENCANWVYIYSGDPDTNQFISNILGSRTVQYKTYSGKLSEELSENRAYKGKQLKTPTELAVLQEGDTIVKHHRMYPIESNFKFFYKLNLGTAELDD
;
A
#
# COMPACT_ATOMS: atom_id res chain seq x y z
N LEU A 1 27.31 26.24 5.43
CA LEU A 1 26.09 25.91 6.16
C LEU A 1 26.00 26.75 7.44
N PRO A 2 24.80 27.26 7.82
CA PRO A 2 24.64 28.06 9.04
C PRO A 2 25.11 27.28 10.30
N VAL A 3 25.66 28.01 11.28
CA VAL A 3 26.02 27.42 12.56
C VAL A 3 24.76 26.92 13.26
N GLY A 4 24.76 25.67 13.74
CA GLY A 4 23.62 25.05 14.41
C GLY A 4 22.61 24.38 13.47
N SER A 5 22.80 24.39 12.14
CA SER A 5 21.90 23.64 11.24
C SER A 5 22.12 22.13 11.38
N LEU A 6 21.02 21.35 11.31
CA LEU A 6 21.05 19.88 11.29
C LEU A 6 21.95 19.34 10.17
N ALA A 7 21.94 19.99 9.00
CA ALA A 7 22.79 19.64 7.87
C ALA A 7 24.28 19.80 8.21
N LYS A 8 24.67 20.82 8.99
CA LYS A 8 26.05 21.00 9.45
C LYS A 8 26.43 19.95 10.48
N ALA A 9 25.53 19.57 11.38
CA ALA A 9 25.77 18.51 12.36
C ALA A 9 25.94 17.15 11.67
N ALA A 10 25.09 16.83 10.72
CA ALA A 10 25.19 15.61 9.91
C ALA A 10 26.50 15.58 9.09
N TYR A 11 26.89 16.71 8.49
CA TYR A 11 28.15 16.82 7.75
C TYR A 11 29.35 16.63 8.66
N ALA A 12 29.30 17.11 9.90
CA ALA A 12 30.42 17.00 10.87
C ALA A 12 30.78 15.52 11.15
N THR A 13 29.83 14.60 11.07
CA THR A 13 30.12 13.16 11.24
C THR A 13 31.03 12.62 10.15
N SER A 14 30.99 13.18 8.92
CA SER A 14 31.87 12.80 7.83
C SER A 14 33.34 13.16 8.08
N ASN A 15 33.63 14.08 9.01
CA ASN A 15 35.00 14.47 9.36
C ASN A 15 35.78 13.39 10.13
N PHE A 16 35.06 12.40 10.73
CA PHE A 16 35.68 11.25 11.37
C PHE A 16 36.23 10.24 10.35
N ALA A 17 35.72 10.23 9.14
CA ALA A 17 36.21 9.39 8.06
C ALA A 17 37.44 10.04 7.41
N LYS A 18 38.49 9.24 7.18
CA LYS A 18 39.73 9.70 6.55
C LYS A 18 40.02 8.90 5.28
N GLY A 19 40.78 9.51 4.36
CA GLY A 19 41.24 8.87 3.14
C GLY A 19 40.12 8.30 2.28
N ASP A 20 40.28 7.07 1.84
CA ASP A 20 39.38 6.37 0.90
C ASP A 20 37.96 6.19 1.44
N MET A 21 37.81 6.02 2.75
CA MET A 21 36.48 5.93 3.35
C MET A 21 35.69 7.24 3.16
N ARG A 22 36.35 8.39 3.33
CA ARG A 22 35.69 9.69 3.10
C ARG A 22 35.35 9.90 1.65
N ALA A 23 36.23 9.52 0.73
CA ALA A 23 35.98 9.59 -0.71
C ALA A 23 34.79 8.72 -1.10
N SER A 24 34.67 7.51 -0.55
CA SER A 24 33.55 6.61 -0.78
C SER A 24 32.23 7.18 -0.25
N ILE A 25 32.21 7.80 0.93
CA ILE A 25 31.02 8.46 1.48
C ILE A 25 30.56 9.60 0.57
N PHE A 26 31.48 10.43 0.09
CA PHE A 26 31.14 11.53 -0.81
C PHE A 26 30.70 11.04 -2.20
N ALA A 27 31.28 9.97 -2.72
CA ALA A 27 30.83 9.36 -3.97
C ALA A 27 29.39 8.86 -3.85
N THR A 28 29.09 8.13 -2.77
CA THR A 28 27.73 7.64 -2.50
C THR A 28 26.73 8.80 -2.32
N LEU A 29 27.13 9.86 -1.60
CA LEU A 29 26.28 11.05 -1.45
C LEU A 29 26.02 11.71 -2.82
N ALA A 30 27.08 11.92 -3.61
CA ALA A 30 26.97 12.51 -4.94
C ALA A 30 26.03 11.72 -5.85
N ASP A 31 26.11 10.39 -5.81
CA ASP A 31 25.19 9.51 -6.57
C ASP A 31 23.76 9.65 -6.12
N ASN A 32 23.49 9.71 -4.83
CA ASN A 32 22.15 9.86 -4.28
C ASN A 32 21.51 11.23 -4.59
N ILE A 33 22.30 12.31 -4.61
CA ILE A 33 21.79 13.66 -4.91
C ILE A 33 21.83 14.00 -6.41
N ARG A 34 22.47 13.16 -7.22
CA ARG A 34 22.64 13.39 -8.67
C ARG A 34 21.31 13.60 -9.40
N ILE A 35 20.25 12.92 -8.95
CA ILE A 35 18.91 13.03 -9.52
C ILE A 35 18.37 14.48 -9.50
N PHE A 36 18.68 15.25 -8.45
CA PHE A 36 18.25 16.63 -8.31
C PHE A 36 19.03 17.63 -9.18
N GLY A 37 20.20 17.22 -9.67
CA GLY A 37 21.05 18.07 -10.52
C GLY A 37 20.98 17.72 -12.00
N LEU A 38 20.71 16.47 -12.35
CA LEU A 38 20.76 15.99 -13.75
C LEU A 38 19.39 15.90 -14.42
N ASP A 39 18.30 15.67 -13.65
CA ASP A 39 16.94 15.69 -14.20
C ASP A 39 16.36 17.11 -14.00
N THR A 40 16.29 17.87 -15.09
CA THR A 40 15.77 19.25 -15.06
C THR A 40 14.33 19.33 -14.58
N GLY A 41 13.50 18.31 -14.87
CA GLY A 41 12.12 18.24 -14.38
C GLY A 41 12.06 18.06 -12.87
N ILE A 42 12.91 17.20 -12.30
CA ILE A 42 13.02 17.02 -10.83
C ILE A 42 13.58 18.28 -10.18
N ALA A 43 14.63 18.88 -10.78
CA ALA A 43 15.20 20.12 -10.26
C ALA A 43 14.16 21.24 -10.20
N GLN A 44 13.34 21.39 -11.24
CA GLN A 44 12.23 22.36 -11.25
C GLN A 44 11.16 22.03 -10.21
N LEU A 45 10.69 20.77 -10.17
CA LEU A 45 9.67 20.32 -9.23
C LEU A 45 10.07 20.53 -7.76
N THR A 46 11.35 20.39 -7.44
CA THR A 46 11.88 20.48 -6.07
C THR A 46 12.47 21.85 -5.73
N SER A 47 12.51 22.79 -6.67
CA SER A 47 13.05 24.14 -6.46
C SER A 47 12.06 25.11 -5.83
N GLY A 48 10.76 24.81 -5.88
CA GLY A 48 9.67 25.63 -5.32
C GLY A 48 8.91 24.90 -4.21
N ASN A 49 7.98 25.62 -3.61
CA ASN A 49 7.02 25.09 -2.65
C ASN A 49 5.61 25.56 -3.05
N ASP A 50 5.04 24.89 -4.05
CA ASP A 50 3.72 25.24 -4.59
C ASP A 50 2.57 24.60 -3.81
N ILE A 51 2.88 23.63 -2.91
CA ILE A 51 1.91 22.91 -2.12
C ILE A 51 2.13 23.22 -0.64
N ASP A 52 1.30 24.10 -0.08
CA ASP A 52 1.26 24.33 1.36
C ASP A 52 0.28 23.35 2.02
N LEU A 53 0.83 22.30 2.64
CA LEU A 53 0.04 21.27 3.31
C LEU A 53 -0.70 21.81 4.53
N ASP A 54 -0.14 22.76 5.27
CA ASP A 54 -0.78 23.36 6.42
C ASP A 54 -2.02 24.15 6.00
N GLU A 55 -1.93 24.90 4.91
CA GLU A 55 -3.07 25.60 4.33
C GLU A 55 -4.14 24.62 3.85
N LEU A 56 -3.75 23.57 3.12
CA LEU A 56 -4.68 22.54 2.63
C LEU A 56 -5.43 21.83 3.76
N ILE A 57 -4.76 21.56 4.89
CA ILE A 57 -5.39 20.93 6.06
C ILE A 57 -6.34 21.89 6.76
N SER A 58 -5.97 23.17 6.89
CA SER A 58 -6.68 24.17 7.68
C SER A 58 -7.82 24.88 6.94
N CYS A 59 -7.74 24.98 5.60
CA CYS A 59 -8.68 25.77 4.79
C CYS A 59 -10.14 25.25 4.81
N GLY A 60 -10.41 24.06 5.35
CA GLY A 60 -11.77 23.53 5.45
C GLY A 60 -12.34 23.01 4.11
N LYS A 61 -11.67 23.20 2.98
CA LYS A 61 -12.12 22.74 1.66
C LYS A 61 -11.57 21.33 1.34
N PRO A 62 -12.32 20.48 0.61
CA PRO A 62 -11.77 19.23 0.10
C PRO A 62 -10.65 19.52 -0.90
N PHE A 63 -9.62 18.68 -0.90
CA PHE A 63 -8.53 18.73 -1.87
C PHE A 63 -8.19 17.36 -2.40
N ALA A 64 -7.60 17.29 -3.58
CA ALA A 64 -6.99 16.09 -4.14
C ALA A 64 -5.65 16.47 -4.78
N ILE A 65 -4.62 15.66 -4.51
CA ILE A 65 -3.31 15.78 -5.13
C ILE A 65 -3.12 14.54 -5.99
N TYR A 66 -2.98 14.73 -7.29
CA TYR A 66 -2.70 13.65 -8.25
C TYR A 66 -1.22 13.68 -8.59
N MET A 67 -0.53 12.56 -8.31
CA MET A 67 0.87 12.39 -8.64
C MET A 67 1.00 11.33 -9.74
N ILE A 68 1.37 11.78 -10.94
CA ILE A 68 1.59 10.91 -12.09
C ILE A 68 3.09 10.63 -12.19
N ILE A 69 3.47 9.35 -12.12
CA ILE A 69 4.86 8.90 -12.16
C ILE A 69 5.06 8.11 -13.44
N PRO A 70 5.98 8.53 -14.32
CA PRO A 70 6.28 7.78 -15.53
C PRO A 70 6.92 6.41 -15.21
N ASP A 71 6.39 5.34 -15.80
CA ASP A 71 6.86 3.97 -15.57
C ASP A 71 8.28 3.73 -16.11
N ASP A 72 8.64 4.45 -17.20
CA ASP A 72 9.94 4.35 -17.88
C ASP A 72 11.10 4.96 -17.08
N ARG A 73 10.82 5.65 -15.95
CA ARG A 73 11.83 6.36 -15.15
C ARG A 73 11.77 5.98 -13.68
N PRO A 74 12.30 4.82 -13.28
CA PRO A 74 12.30 4.34 -11.89
C PRO A 74 12.93 5.32 -10.90
N THR A 75 13.87 6.16 -11.35
CA THR A 75 14.51 7.18 -10.51
C THR A 75 13.51 8.21 -9.97
N ARG A 76 12.42 8.49 -10.69
CA ARG A 76 11.37 9.43 -10.26
C ARG A 76 10.48 8.87 -9.15
N HIS A 77 10.40 7.55 -9.01
CA HIS A 77 9.68 6.91 -7.91
C HIS A 77 10.22 7.30 -6.52
N VAL A 78 11.50 7.67 -6.44
CA VAL A 78 12.10 8.21 -5.20
C VAL A 78 11.39 9.49 -4.77
N ILE A 79 11.10 10.39 -5.71
CA ILE A 79 10.45 11.68 -5.41
C ILE A 79 9.03 11.46 -4.87
N ALA A 80 8.30 10.51 -5.47
CA ALA A 80 6.96 10.15 -4.99
C ALA A 80 6.99 9.61 -3.55
N SER A 81 7.92 8.69 -3.27
CA SER A 81 8.07 8.13 -1.92
C SER A 81 8.50 9.19 -0.91
N MET A 82 9.37 10.10 -1.30
CA MET A 82 9.77 11.26 -0.47
C MET A 82 8.58 12.17 -0.19
N PHE A 83 7.78 12.51 -1.20
CA PHE A 83 6.59 13.35 -1.04
C PHE A 83 5.56 12.69 -0.10
N ILE A 84 5.26 11.41 -0.29
CA ILE A 84 4.36 10.66 0.59
C ILE A 84 4.87 10.68 2.03
N ASN A 85 6.16 10.43 2.22
CA ASN A 85 6.77 10.45 3.54
C ASN A 85 6.72 11.82 4.20
N GLN A 86 7.11 12.87 3.47
CA GLN A 86 7.12 14.25 3.97
C GLN A 86 5.72 14.78 4.25
N SER A 87 4.76 14.53 3.36
CA SER A 87 3.37 14.95 3.58
C SER A 87 2.77 14.30 4.82
N TYR A 88 3.05 13.03 5.07
CA TYR A 88 2.65 12.37 6.30
C TYR A 88 3.28 13.01 7.54
N LEU A 89 4.59 13.26 7.51
CA LEU A 89 5.32 13.90 8.62
C LEU A 89 4.82 15.31 8.89
N SER A 90 4.56 16.11 7.85
CA SER A 90 3.96 17.46 7.98
C SER A 90 2.59 17.42 8.64
N MET A 91 1.73 16.44 8.28
CA MET A 91 0.43 16.26 8.94
C MET A 91 0.57 15.90 10.41
N VAL A 92 1.53 15.03 10.76
CA VAL A 92 1.81 14.69 12.17
C VAL A 92 2.34 15.89 12.93
N GLU A 93 3.21 16.68 12.33
CA GLU A 93 3.75 17.91 12.92
C GLU A 93 2.66 18.96 13.10
N TYR A 94 1.77 19.13 12.11
CA TYR A 94 0.59 20.00 12.22
C TYR A 94 -0.28 19.63 13.42
N LEU A 95 -0.56 18.34 13.61
CA LEU A 95 -1.32 17.83 14.76
C LEU A 95 -0.63 18.19 16.08
N THR A 96 0.69 18.00 16.14
CA THR A 96 1.49 18.27 17.35
C THR A 96 1.51 19.76 17.67
N ARG A 97 1.76 20.63 16.69
CA ARG A 97 1.79 22.07 16.85
C ARG A 97 0.44 22.65 17.34
N ASN A 98 -0.65 22.05 16.85
CA ASN A 98 -2.01 22.50 17.20
C ASN A 98 -2.63 21.72 18.37
N SER A 99 -1.87 20.86 19.05
CA SER A 99 -2.35 20.02 20.16
C SER A 99 -3.59 19.19 19.80
N MET A 100 -3.67 18.74 18.55
CA MET A 100 -4.78 17.95 18.02
C MET A 100 -4.44 16.46 18.02
N LYS A 101 -5.44 15.60 18.28
CA LYS A 101 -5.28 14.14 18.21
C LYS A 101 -5.46 13.60 16.79
N ALA A 102 -6.32 14.22 16.00
CA ALA A 102 -6.66 13.77 14.66
C ALA A 102 -6.90 14.96 13.73
N LEU A 103 -6.66 14.77 12.45
CA LEU A 103 -6.95 15.77 11.43
C LEU A 103 -8.46 16.09 11.39
N PRO A 104 -8.84 17.36 11.15
CA PRO A 104 -10.23 17.78 11.11
C PRO A 104 -11.02 17.07 10.01
N ARG A 105 -10.34 16.68 8.94
CA ARG A 105 -10.88 15.89 7.83
C ARG A 105 -10.00 14.67 7.58
N ARG A 106 -10.64 13.60 7.09
CA ARG A 106 -9.91 12.39 6.71
C ARG A 106 -9.06 12.65 5.48
N VAL A 107 -7.78 12.31 5.57
CA VAL A 107 -6.87 12.27 4.44
C VAL A 107 -6.65 10.81 4.04
N ASN A 108 -6.83 10.51 2.76
CA ASN A 108 -6.62 9.17 2.22
C ASN A 108 -5.44 9.19 1.26
N TYR A 109 -4.45 8.34 1.51
CA TYR A 109 -3.41 8.00 0.57
C TYR A 109 -3.88 6.83 -0.28
N ILE A 110 -4.01 7.05 -1.57
CA ILE A 110 -4.39 6.02 -2.55
C ILE A 110 -3.12 5.73 -3.35
N LEU A 111 -2.48 4.60 -3.03
CA LEU A 111 -1.18 4.22 -3.58
C LEU A 111 -1.37 3.08 -4.57
N ASP A 112 -1.59 3.45 -5.83
CA ASP A 112 -1.62 2.49 -6.92
C ASP A 112 -0.22 1.95 -7.18
N GLU A 113 -0.11 0.67 -7.52
CA GLU A 113 1.16 -0.05 -7.68
C GLU A 113 2.14 0.18 -6.52
N PHE A 114 1.64 0.10 -5.29
CA PHE A 114 2.40 0.42 -4.06
C PHE A 114 3.78 -0.25 -4.01
N CYS A 115 3.89 -1.48 -4.52
CA CYS A 115 5.15 -2.20 -4.54
C CYS A 115 6.15 -1.70 -5.60
N ASN A 116 5.74 -0.88 -6.57
CA ASN A 116 6.64 -0.26 -7.55
C ASN A 116 7.31 1.00 -7.02
N LEU A 117 6.73 1.66 -6.02
CA LEU A 117 7.34 2.81 -5.36
C LEU A 117 8.64 2.40 -4.64
N VAL A 118 9.56 3.31 -4.45
CA VAL A 118 10.67 3.12 -3.51
C VAL A 118 10.11 2.96 -2.10
N THR A 119 10.72 2.11 -1.28
CA THR A 119 10.30 1.84 0.10
C THR A 119 10.06 3.13 0.87
N ILE A 120 8.85 3.31 1.40
CA ILE A 120 8.50 4.45 2.25
C ILE A 120 9.03 4.15 3.66
N PRO A 121 9.93 4.99 4.21
CA PRO A 121 10.54 4.72 5.52
C PRO A 121 9.49 4.61 6.64
N GLY A 122 9.57 3.58 7.47
CA GLY A 122 8.69 3.36 8.61
C GLY A 122 7.22 3.23 8.24
N MET A 123 6.91 2.60 7.10
CA MET A 123 5.53 2.41 6.63
C MET A 123 4.71 1.55 7.58
N ASP A 124 5.31 0.56 8.21
CA ASP A 124 4.76 -0.28 9.26
C ASP A 124 4.22 0.54 10.44
N ASN A 125 5.03 1.46 10.94
CA ASN A 125 4.63 2.39 11.99
C ASN A 125 3.56 3.38 11.52
N LYS A 126 3.71 3.93 10.31
CA LYS A 126 2.74 4.88 9.75
C LYS A 126 1.36 4.26 9.66
N ILE A 127 1.22 3.08 9.08
CA ILE A 127 -0.08 2.43 8.91
C ILE A 127 -0.72 2.07 10.25
N THR A 128 0.10 1.68 11.24
CA THR A 128 -0.38 1.30 12.58
C THR A 128 -1.04 2.47 13.31
N VAL A 129 -0.43 3.65 13.27
CA VAL A 129 -0.88 4.81 14.05
C VAL A 129 -1.83 5.75 13.29
N SER A 130 -1.90 5.65 11.98
CA SER A 130 -2.62 6.57 11.10
C SER A 130 -4.12 6.65 11.38
N ARG A 131 -4.74 5.53 11.76
CA ARG A 131 -6.17 5.47 12.07
C ARG A 131 -6.57 6.48 13.14
N SER A 132 -5.80 6.58 14.21
CA SER A 132 -6.06 7.52 15.31
C SER A 132 -5.91 8.98 14.90
N ARG A 133 -5.18 9.26 13.82
CA ARG A 133 -4.92 10.57 13.26
C ARG A 133 -5.87 10.99 12.14
N ASN A 134 -6.87 10.16 11.83
CA ASN A 134 -7.81 10.34 10.72
C ASN A 134 -7.13 10.27 9.34
N ILE A 135 -6.09 9.43 9.21
CA ILE A 135 -5.37 9.16 7.96
C ILE A 135 -5.67 7.72 7.54
N GLY A 136 -6.06 7.53 6.28
CA GLY A 136 -6.34 6.24 5.66
C GLY A 136 -5.29 5.89 4.61
N TRP A 137 -4.94 4.60 4.52
CA TRP A 137 -4.06 4.05 3.50
C TRP A 137 -4.83 3.05 2.65
N HIS A 138 -4.76 3.21 1.34
CA HIS A 138 -5.32 2.32 0.33
C HIS A 138 -4.16 1.84 -0.53
N LEU A 139 -3.74 0.60 -0.33
CA LEU A 139 -2.57 0.02 -0.98
C LEU A 139 -3.04 -0.96 -2.05
N TYR A 140 -2.65 -0.71 -3.30
CA TYR A 140 -2.94 -1.60 -4.41
C TYR A 140 -1.67 -2.35 -4.77
N ILE A 141 -1.74 -3.67 -4.76
CA ILE A 141 -0.60 -4.55 -5.00
C ILE A 141 -1.01 -5.69 -5.95
N GLN A 142 -0.10 -6.19 -6.74
CA GLN A 142 -0.35 -7.31 -7.65
C GLN A 142 -0.22 -8.66 -6.94
N GLY A 143 0.63 -8.74 -5.92
CA GLY A 143 0.85 -9.95 -5.12
C GLY A 143 1.56 -9.67 -3.81
N LEU A 144 1.35 -10.57 -2.84
CA LEU A 144 1.99 -10.45 -1.52
C LEU A 144 3.49 -10.71 -1.59
N SER A 145 3.95 -11.55 -2.52
CA SER A 145 5.38 -11.80 -2.74
C SER A 145 6.15 -10.51 -3.05
N GLN A 146 5.55 -9.57 -3.80
CA GLN A 146 6.14 -8.26 -4.07
C GLN A 146 6.24 -7.41 -2.80
N LEU A 147 5.19 -7.44 -1.96
CA LEU A 147 5.18 -6.72 -0.70
C LEU A 147 6.24 -7.28 0.26
N ASP A 148 6.35 -8.60 0.35
CA ASP A 148 7.32 -9.30 1.20
C ASP A 148 8.76 -9.04 0.74
N ALA A 149 9.03 -9.06 -0.56
CA ALA A 149 10.33 -8.74 -1.13
C ALA A 149 10.73 -7.27 -0.84
N LYS A 150 9.77 -6.36 -0.76
CA LYS A 150 10.03 -4.92 -0.60
C LYS A 150 10.15 -4.47 0.85
N TYR A 151 9.26 -4.97 1.69
CA TYR A 151 9.16 -4.53 3.10
C TYR A 151 9.65 -5.59 4.10
N HIS A 152 10.06 -6.76 3.63
CA HIS A 152 10.59 -7.85 4.46
C HIS A 152 9.68 -8.15 5.67
N ASP A 153 10.23 -8.12 6.88
CA ASP A 153 9.46 -8.40 8.10
C ASP A 153 8.35 -7.39 8.37
N ASP A 154 8.52 -6.13 7.93
CA ASP A 154 7.52 -5.07 8.09
C ASP A 154 6.26 -5.35 7.28
N SER A 155 6.34 -6.17 6.22
CA SER A 155 5.21 -6.56 5.38
C SER A 155 4.08 -7.22 6.17
N LYS A 156 4.40 -7.96 7.21
CA LYS A 156 3.41 -8.60 8.10
C LYS A 156 2.61 -7.55 8.86
N THR A 157 3.31 -6.56 9.44
CA THR A 157 2.66 -5.46 10.16
C THR A 157 1.78 -4.64 9.23
N ILE A 158 2.22 -4.37 8.00
CA ILE A 158 1.43 -3.67 6.99
C ILE A 158 0.14 -4.46 6.70
N ARG A 159 0.23 -5.77 6.45
CA ARG A 159 -0.93 -6.63 6.18
C ARG A 159 -1.91 -6.68 7.35
N GLU A 160 -1.43 -6.83 8.57
CA GLU A 160 -2.24 -6.93 9.79
C GLU A 160 -3.03 -5.65 10.06
N ASN A 161 -2.52 -4.50 9.66
CA ASN A 161 -3.20 -3.21 9.79
C ASN A 161 -4.18 -2.91 8.65
N CYS A 162 -4.21 -3.71 7.58
CA CYS A 162 -5.21 -3.61 6.52
C CYS A 162 -6.50 -4.31 6.95
N ALA A 163 -7.47 -3.54 7.44
CA ALA A 163 -8.75 -4.06 7.92
C ALA A 163 -9.67 -4.56 6.80
N ASN A 164 -9.50 -4.02 5.60
CA ASN A 164 -10.27 -4.37 4.41
C ASN A 164 -9.36 -5.02 3.39
N TRP A 165 -9.79 -6.17 2.86
CA TRP A 165 -9.16 -6.88 1.77
C TRP A 165 -10.12 -6.93 0.62
N VAL A 166 -9.69 -6.42 -0.53
CA VAL A 166 -10.43 -6.51 -1.80
C VAL A 166 -9.56 -7.32 -2.74
N TYR A 167 -9.98 -8.55 -2.99
CA TYR A 167 -9.28 -9.45 -3.90
C TYR A 167 -10.04 -9.50 -5.22
N ILE A 168 -9.34 -9.17 -6.29
CA ILE A 168 -9.88 -9.20 -7.66
C ILE A 168 -9.30 -10.41 -8.38
N TYR A 169 -7.98 -10.50 -8.44
CA TYR A 169 -7.23 -11.58 -9.06
C TYR A 169 -5.75 -11.47 -8.70
N SER A 170 -5.05 -12.58 -8.63
CA SER A 170 -3.59 -12.62 -8.59
C SER A 170 -3.07 -13.89 -9.25
N GLY A 171 -2.01 -13.76 -10.04
CA GLY A 171 -1.25 -14.90 -10.56
C GLY A 171 -0.26 -15.50 -9.56
N ASP A 172 -0.09 -14.88 -8.38
CA ASP A 172 0.82 -15.32 -7.33
C ASP A 172 0.18 -16.43 -6.45
N PRO A 173 0.73 -17.67 -6.46
CA PRO A 173 0.18 -18.77 -5.65
C PRO A 173 0.16 -18.49 -4.15
N ASP A 174 1.17 -17.77 -3.62
CA ASP A 174 1.27 -17.44 -2.20
C ASP A 174 0.17 -16.46 -1.79
N THR A 175 -0.13 -15.50 -2.65
CA THR A 175 -1.28 -14.58 -2.48
C THR A 175 -2.59 -15.37 -2.47
N ASN A 176 -2.79 -16.29 -3.41
CA ASN A 176 -4.00 -17.10 -3.48
C ASN A 176 -4.16 -17.99 -2.24
N GLN A 177 -3.06 -18.58 -1.77
CA GLN A 177 -3.08 -19.38 -0.54
C GLN A 177 -3.41 -18.51 0.69
N PHE A 178 -2.83 -17.32 0.79
CA PHE A 178 -3.12 -16.38 1.87
C PHE A 178 -4.60 -15.97 1.86
N ILE A 179 -5.13 -15.58 0.71
CA ILE A 179 -6.55 -15.18 0.58
C ILE A 179 -7.45 -16.35 0.95
N SER A 180 -7.20 -17.55 0.45
CA SER A 180 -7.96 -18.76 0.81
C SER A 180 -8.00 -18.98 2.33
N ASN A 181 -6.87 -18.80 3.01
CA ASN A 181 -6.76 -18.97 4.45
C ASN A 181 -7.58 -17.93 5.23
N ILE A 182 -7.52 -16.65 4.84
CA ILE A 182 -8.27 -15.58 5.53
C ILE A 182 -9.78 -15.64 5.27
N LEU A 183 -10.21 -16.28 4.19
CA LEU A 183 -11.62 -16.53 3.93
C LEU A 183 -12.18 -17.61 4.87
N GLY A 184 -11.35 -18.57 5.26
CA GLY A 184 -11.72 -19.63 6.16
C GLY A 184 -12.39 -20.82 5.48
N SER A 185 -13.05 -21.64 6.30
CA SER A 185 -13.68 -22.90 5.84
C SER A 185 -15.09 -23.05 6.40
N ARG A 186 -15.89 -23.90 5.75
CA ARG A 186 -17.20 -24.35 6.22
C ARG A 186 -17.19 -25.87 6.40
N THR A 187 -17.98 -26.37 7.34
CA THR A 187 -18.21 -27.80 7.47
C THR A 187 -19.19 -28.27 6.40
N VAL A 188 -18.83 -29.27 5.63
CA VAL A 188 -19.68 -29.93 4.65
C VAL A 188 -19.91 -31.38 5.03
N GLN A 189 -21.12 -31.86 4.82
CA GLN A 189 -21.49 -33.25 5.04
C GLN A 189 -21.24 -34.04 3.75
N TYR A 190 -20.50 -35.11 3.85
CA TYR A 190 -20.31 -36.09 2.78
C TYR A 190 -21.12 -37.34 3.10
N LYS A 191 -21.77 -37.87 2.09
CA LYS A 191 -22.39 -39.19 2.12
C LYS A 191 -21.48 -40.14 1.36
N THR A 192 -21.02 -41.17 2.02
CA THR A 192 -20.31 -42.27 1.39
C THR A 192 -21.18 -43.51 1.46
N TYR A 193 -21.27 -44.21 0.36
CA TYR A 193 -22.03 -45.45 0.24
C TYR A 193 -21.00 -46.61 0.21
N SER A 194 -21.14 -47.58 1.10
CA SER A 194 -20.37 -48.81 1.12
C SER A 194 -21.27 -50.03 1.10
N GLY A 195 -20.94 -50.97 0.24
CA GLY A 195 -21.71 -52.23 0.08
C GLY A 195 -21.31 -52.94 -1.20
N LYS A 196 -21.67 -54.23 -1.30
CA LYS A 196 -21.53 -54.98 -2.54
C LYS A 196 -22.71 -54.70 -3.43
N LEU A 197 -22.55 -54.81 -4.77
CA LEU A 197 -23.53 -54.49 -5.79
C LEU A 197 -24.88 -55.24 -5.66
N SER A 198 -24.93 -56.24 -4.78
CA SER A 198 -26.08 -57.13 -4.51
C SER A 198 -26.73 -56.93 -3.14
N GLU A 199 -26.25 -55.97 -2.31
CA GLU A 199 -26.76 -55.72 -0.96
C GLU A 199 -27.22 -54.27 -0.81
N GLU A 200 -28.07 -53.99 0.20
CA GLU A 200 -28.45 -52.62 0.53
C GLU A 200 -27.20 -51.78 0.90
N LEU A 201 -27.00 -50.67 0.16
CA LEU A 201 -25.88 -49.79 0.39
C LEU A 201 -25.99 -49.10 1.76
N SER A 202 -25.03 -49.30 2.62
CA SER A 202 -24.93 -48.59 3.89
C SER A 202 -24.50 -47.14 3.65
N GLU A 203 -25.35 -46.18 4.05
CA GLU A 203 -25.05 -44.75 4.01
C GLU A 203 -24.25 -44.33 5.25
N ASN A 204 -22.99 -43.91 5.04
CA ASN A 204 -22.18 -43.33 6.09
C ASN A 204 -22.11 -41.79 5.89
N ARG A 205 -22.39 -41.05 6.97
CA ARG A 205 -22.32 -39.56 6.98
C ARG A 205 -21.03 -39.14 7.66
N ALA A 206 -20.17 -38.46 6.93
CA ALA A 206 -18.96 -37.84 7.45
C ALA A 206 -18.99 -36.34 7.27
N TYR A 207 -18.37 -35.61 8.19
CA TYR A 207 -18.24 -34.16 8.14
C TYR A 207 -16.79 -33.81 7.88
N LYS A 208 -16.55 -32.87 6.96
CA LYS A 208 -15.20 -32.38 6.64
C LYS A 208 -15.23 -30.87 6.46
N GLY A 209 -14.18 -30.22 6.95
CA GLY A 209 -13.93 -28.82 6.63
C GLY A 209 -13.59 -28.67 5.15
N LYS A 210 -14.30 -27.77 4.45
CA LYS A 210 -14.00 -27.35 3.07
C LYS A 210 -13.72 -25.86 3.07
N GLN A 211 -12.60 -25.44 2.48
CA GLN A 211 -12.30 -24.02 2.28
C GLN A 211 -13.44 -23.33 1.54
N LEU A 212 -13.75 -22.08 1.90
CA LEU A 212 -14.79 -21.31 1.23
C LEU A 212 -14.43 -21.05 -0.24
N LYS A 213 -13.16 -20.73 -0.49
CA LYS A 213 -12.53 -20.72 -1.82
C LYS A 213 -11.16 -21.36 -1.71
N THR A 214 -10.85 -22.30 -2.56
CA THR A 214 -9.52 -22.89 -2.67
C THR A 214 -8.58 -21.94 -3.42
N PRO A 215 -7.25 -22.04 -3.28
CA PRO A 215 -6.30 -21.28 -4.09
C PRO A 215 -6.50 -21.44 -5.59
N THR A 216 -6.91 -22.66 -6.03
CA THR A 216 -7.19 -22.94 -7.44
C THR A 216 -8.44 -22.21 -7.92
N GLU A 217 -9.52 -22.16 -7.10
CA GLU A 217 -10.74 -21.40 -7.44
C GLU A 217 -10.46 -19.90 -7.50
N LEU A 218 -9.54 -19.39 -6.67
CA LEU A 218 -9.09 -17.99 -6.71
C LEU A 218 -8.27 -17.68 -7.95
N ALA A 219 -7.42 -18.61 -8.38
CA ALA A 219 -6.57 -18.45 -9.56
C ALA A 219 -7.35 -18.42 -10.89
N VAL A 220 -8.62 -18.86 -10.89
CA VAL A 220 -9.49 -18.86 -12.07
C VAL A 220 -10.72 -17.96 -11.90
N LEU A 221 -10.64 -17.01 -10.97
CA LEU A 221 -11.70 -16.03 -10.74
C LEU A 221 -11.95 -15.24 -12.04
N GLN A 222 -13.22 -15.08 -12.39
CA GLN A 222 -13.58 -14.42 -13.64
C GLN A 222 -13.41 -12.91 -13.54
N GLU A 223 -13.20 -12.28 -14.69
CA GLU A 223 -13.08 -10.84 -14.78
C GLU A 223 -14.35 -10.13 -14.25
N GLY A 224 -14.16 -9.21 -13.32
CA GLY A 224 -15.23 -8.51 -12.61
C GLY A 224 -15.63 -9.16 -11.29
N ASP A 225 -15.35 -10.45 -11.08
CA ASP A 225 -15.59 -11.07 -9.79
C ASP A 225 -14.60 -10.56 -8.75
N THR A 226 -15.12 -10.32 -7.55
CA THR A 226 -14.35 -9.70 -6.48
C THR A 226 -14.76 -10.30 -5.14
N ILE A 227 -13.78 -10.51 -4.29
CA ILE A 227 -14.01 -10.97 -2.93
C ILE A 227 -13.60 -9.86 -1.97
N VAL A 228 -14.55 -9.45 -1.13
CA VAL A 228 -14.32 -8.43 -0.11
C VAL A 228 -14.35 -9.08 1.27
N LYS A 229 -13.30 -8.86 2.05
CA LYS A 229 -13.19 -9.34 3.42
C LYS A 229 -12.85 -8.16 4.34
N HIS A 230 -13.74 -7.88 5.28
CA HIS A 230 -13.48 -6.96 6.38
C HIS A 230 -13.16 -7.73 7.67
N HIS A 231 -12.31 -7.16 8.54
CA HIS A 231 -12.07 -7.75 9.86
C HIS A 231 -13.38 -7.94 10.64
N ARG A 232 -13.53 -9.08 11.30
CA ARG A 232 -14.72 -9.47 12.10
C ARG A 232 -16.01 -9.64 11.29
N MET A 233 -15.96 -9.66 9.96
CA MET A 233 -17.12 -9.92 9.10
C MET A 233 -16.86 -11.14 8.22
N TYR A 234 -17.92 -11.79 7.78
CA TYR A 234 -17.83 -12.83 6.76
C TYR A 234 -17.42 -12.22 5.42
N PRO A 235 -16.71 -12.99 4.58
CA PRO A 235 -16.36 -12.52 3.25
C PRO A 235 -17.62 -12.40 2.38
N ILE A 236 -17.58 -11.46 1.45
CA ILE A 236 -18.63 -11.20 0.47
C ILE A 236 -18.01 -11.41 -0.91
N GLU A 237 -18.65 -12.23 -1.74
CA GLU A 237 -18.36 -12.34 -3.16
C GLU A 237 -19.30 -11.41 -3.93
N SER A 238 -18.75 -10.61 -4.84
CA SER A 238 -19.48 -9.62 -5.62
C SER A 238 -18.93 -9.56 -7.03
N ASN A 239 -19.68 -9.00 -7.94
CA ASN A 239 -19.23 -8.71 -9.29
C ASN A 239 -19.26 -7.19 -9.51
N PHE A 240 -18.11 -6.58 -9.76
CA PHE A 240 -18.00 -5.15 -10.04
C PHE A 240 -18.02 -4.90 -11.54
N LYS A 241 -18.86 -3.96 -11.93
CA LYS A 241 -18.79 -3.43 -13.30
C LYS A 241 -17.59 -2.51 -13.45
N PHE A 242 -16.89 -2.60 -14.56
CA PHE A 242 -15.84 -1.66 -14.91
C PHE A 242 -16.38 -0.22 -14.93
N PHE A 243 -15.55 0.71 -14.51
CA PHE A 243 -15.96 2.10 -14.37
C PHE A 243 -16.48 2.70 -15.69
N TYR A 244 -15.90 2.34 -16.84
CA TYR A 244 -16.34 2.79 -18.16
C TYR A 244 -17.71 2.19 -18.60
N LYS A 245 -18.19 1.15 -17.90
CA LYS A 245 -19.55 0.61 -18.07
C LYS A 245 -20.56 1.24 -17.11
N LEU A 246 -20.07 2.05 -16.15
CA LEU A 246 -20.91 2.81 -15.24
C LEU A 246 -21.13 4.18 -15.90
N ASN A 247 -22.39 4.47 -16.23
CA ASN A 247 -22.75 5.78 -16.80
C ASN A 247 -22.72 6.83 -15.68
N LEU A 248 -21.49 7.23 -15.25
CA LEU A 248 -21.27 8.12 -14.11
C LEU A 248 -21.45 9.59 -14.46
N GLY A 249 -21.97 9.92 -15.67
CA GLY A 249 -22.12 11.29 -16.12
C GLY A 249 -20.78 12.00 -16.01
N THR A 250 -19.83 11.69 -16.86
CA THR A 250 -18.63 12.54 -17.00
C THR A 250 -19.15 13.91 -17.40
N ALA A 251 -19.09 14.87 -16.49
CA ALA A 251 -19.17 16.26 -16.88
C ALA A 251 -18.10 16.43 -17.97
N GLU A 252 -18.52 16.83 -19.16
CA GLU A 252 -17.59 17.26 -20.19
C GLU A 252 -16.73 18.33 -19.51
N LEU A 253 -15.44 18.04 -19.37
CA LEU A 253 -14.47 19.06 -18.99
C LEU A 253 -14.41 19.93 -20.24
N ASP A 254 -15.11 21.05 -20.19
CA ASP A 254 -14.95 22.10 -21.18
C ASP A 254 -13.47 22.48 -21.19
N ASP A 255 -12.85 22.39 -22.38
CA ASP A 255 -11.46 22.71 -22.69
C ASP A 255 -11.09 24.14 -22.33
#